data_8cf03706f0bcc0a0b49c9c8f4596fd02
#
_entry.id   8cf03706f0bcc0a0b49c9c8f4596fd02
#
_cell.length_a   1.000
_cell.length_b   1.000
_cell.length_c   1.000
_cell.angle_alpha   90.00
_cell.angle_beta   90.00
_cell.angle_gamma   90.00
#
_symmetry.space_group_name_H-M   'P 1'
#
loop_
_entity.id
_entity.type
_entity.pdbx_description
1 polymer ?
#
loop_
_entity_poly.entity_id
_entity_poly.type
_entity_poly.pdbx_seq_one_letter_code
_entity_poly.pdbx_strand_id
1 'polypeptide(L)'
;MRSGMNKMTVREIKSTFGRWIAIFAIVALGVGFFSGLRITRPAMVHTTNEYLREHDFYDFRLLSTLGLTEEDAEAFGALDGVKRAVGSVSSDALFSLGGTDSGETAARFLMLMPEMNTPSLTAGRLPQSSDECLLDRKYALPSDIGRKLYIAPDNDADTKDLFAHSEYTVGGLADSPLDLNYERGTTALGSGSVSCFVYIPPEGFEYEVYTEIYVTLDTDAAIYTDAYDAAADAMEPRLSERLTERAALRRDSVLGEAQDA
;
A
#
# COMPACT_ATOMS: atom_id res chain seq x y z
N MET A 1 21.78 -61.95 37.64
CA MET A 1 20.42 -61.81 37.09
C MET A 1 20.10 -60.50 36.42
N ARG A 2 20.64 -59.33 36.81
CA ARG A 2 20.41 -58.03 36.17
C ARG A 2 20.87 -57.92 34.68
N SER A 3 21.95 -58.64 34.30
CA SER A 3 22.52 -58.58 32.94
C SER A 3 21.64 -59.27 31.86
N GLY A 4 20.92 -60.28 32.21
CA GLY A 4 20.02 -61.01 31.30
C GLY A 4 18.75 -60.20 30.93
N MET A 5 18.19 -59.53 31.92
CA MET A 5 16.97 -58.74 31.78
C MET A 5 17.24 -57.49 30.88
N ASN A 6 18.37 -56.84 31.06
CA ASN A 6 18.74 -55.70 30.18
C ASN A 6 18.95 -56.13 28.72
N LYS A 7 19.52 -57.32 28.47
CA LYS A 7 19.69 -57.86 27.10
C LYS A 7 18.34 -58.20 26.45
N MET A 8 17.38 -58.76 27.21
CA MET A 8 16.04 -59.03 26.70
C MET A 8 15.30 -57.73 26.36
N THR A 9 15.33 -56.72 27.24
CA THR A 9 14.69 -55.44 27.01
C THR A 9 15.27 -54.71 25.77
N VAL A 10 16.57 -54.72 25.59
CA VAL A 10 17.23 -54.11 24.40
C VAL A 10 16.87 -54.86 23.12
N ARG A 11 16.73 -56.21 23.18
CA ARG A 11 16.33 -57.02 22.02
C ARG A 11 14.85 -56.82 21.67
N GLU A 12 13.99 -56.65 22.64
CA GLU A 12 12.56 -56.35 22.47
C GLU A 12 12.34 -54.95 21.90
N ILE A 13 13.08 -53.93 22.37
CA ILE A 13 13.10 -52.60 21.83
C ILE A 13 13.56 -52.62 20.35
N LYS A 14 14.60 -53.39 20.02
CA LYS A 14 15.08 -53.50 18.64
C LYS A 14 14.05 -54.17 17.71
N SER A 15 13.32 -55.20 18.20
CA SER A 15 12.31 -55.88 17.38
C SER A 15 11.03 -55.08 17.16
N THR A 16 10.75 -54.13 18.05
CA THR A 16 9.55 -53.25 17.98
C THR A 16 9.91 -51.81 17.57
N PHE A 17 11.18 -51.54 17.23
CA PHE A 17 11.70 -50.24 16.94
C PHE A 17 10.92 -49.52 15.84
N GLY A 18 10.52 -50.24 14.78
CA GLY A 18 9.70 -49.66 13.71
C GLY A 18 8.33 -49.15 14.19
N ARG A 19 7.70 -49.82 15.16
CA ARG A 19 6.44 -49.35 15.76
C ARG A 19 6.67 -48.09 16.60
N TRP A 20 7.75 -48.04 17.36
CA TRP A 20 8.09 -46.88 18.18
C TRP A 20 8.37 -45.64 17.29
N ILE A 21 9.13 -45.82 16.20
CA ILE A 21 9.39 -44.76 15.24
C ILE A 21 8.09 -44.27 14.59
N ALA A 22 7.20 -45.19 14.20
CA ALA A 22 5.93 -44.83 13.59
C ALA A 22 5.06 -44.00 14.52
N ILE A 23 4.92 -44.41 15.79
CA ILE A 23 4.16 -43.67 16.80
C ILE A 23 4.81 -42.32 17.08
N PHE A 24 6.13 -42.28 17.24
CA PHE A 24 6.89 -41.05 17.45
C PHE A 24 6.72 -40.08 16.27
N ALA A 25 6.81 -40.57 15.04
CA ALA A 25 6.65 -39.78 13.84
C ALA A 25 5.25 -39.14 13.73
N ILE A 26 4.21 -39.93 14.03
CA ILE A 26 2.81 -39.45 14.03
C ILE A 26 2.62 -38.36 15.08
N VAL A 27 3.12 -38.59 16.31
CA VAL A 27 3.02 -37.59 17.39
C VAL A 27 3.85 -36.33 17.04
N ALA A 28 5.08 -36.52 16.55
CA ALA A 28 5.96 -35.43 16.18
C ALA A 28 5.37 -34.57 15.04
N LEU A 29 4.77 -35.24 14.04
CA LEU A 29 4.07 -34.54 12.95
C LEU A 29 2.86 -33.78 13.47
N GLY A 30 2.03 -34.39 14.33
CA GLY A 30 0.86 -33.74 14.89
C GLY A 30 1.21 -32.53 15.74
N VAL A 31 2.18 -32.68 16.65
CA VAL A 31 2.64 -31.57 17.50
C VAL A 31 3.36 -30.51 16.68
N GLY A 32 4.22 -30.90 15.74
CA GLY A 32 4.94 -29.98 14.86
C GLY A 32 4.00 -29.15 13.99
N PHE A 33 3.02 -29.81 13.36
CA PHE A 33 2.01 -29.14 12.55
C PHE A 33 1.16 -28.16 13.37
N PHE A 34 0.65 -28.60 14.51
CA PHE A 34 -0.15 -27.76 15.39
C PHE A 34 0.64 -26.57 15.95
N SER A 35 1.89 -26.79 16.36
CA SER A 35 2.78 -25.72 16.84
C SER A 35 3.09 -24.75 15.70
N GLY A 36 3.36 -25.24 14.48
CA GLY A 36 3.59 -24.42 13.30
C GLY A 36 2.40 -23.51 13.01
N LEU A 37 1.19 -24.07 12.96
CA LEU A 37 -0.03 -23.27 12.75
C LEU A 37 -0.23 -22.20 13.83
N ARG A 38 0.07 -22.50 15.09
CA ARG A 38 -0.09 -21.56 16.19
C ARG A 38 0.87 -20.38 16.13
N ILE A 39 2.07 -20.59 15.60
CA ILE A 39 3.10 -19.54 15.48
C ILE A 39 2.89 -18.69 14.22
N THR A 40 2.28 -19.23 13.17
CA THR A 40 2.12 -18.55 11.88
C THR A 40 1.37 -17.23 12.01
N ARG A 41 0.22 -17.22 12.70
CA ARG A 41 -0.59 -15.98 12.83
C ARG A 41 0.16 -14.87 13.56
N PRO A 42 0.73 -15.06 14.76
CA PRO A 42 1.50 -14.02 15.44
C PRO A 42 2.69 -13.53 14.62
N ALA A 43 3.41 -14.44 13.92
CA ALA A 43 4.53 -14.07 13.08
C ALA A 43 4.10 -13.19 11.90
N MET A 44 3.00 -13.56 11.21
CA MET A 44 2.46 -12.76 10.11
C MET A 44 2.02 -11.37 10.59
N VAL A 45 1.27 -11.29 11.70
CA VAL A 45 0.83 -10.01 12.27
C VAL A 45 2.03 -9.14 12.65
N HIS A 46 3.04 -9.73 13.27
CA HIS A 46 4.27 -8.99 13.63
C HIS A 46 4.97 -8.43 12.39
N THR A 47 5.22 -9.28 11.38
CA THR A 47 5.89 -8.86 10.15
C THR A 47 5.10 -7.79 9.40
N THR A 48 3.76 -7.95 9.31
CA THR A 48 2.90 -6.96 8.67
C THR A 48 2.92 -5.64 9.43
N ASN A 49 2.80 -5.68 10.76
CA ASN A 49 2.81 -4.47 11.58
C ASN A 49 4.17 -3.74 11.50
N GLU A 50 5.28 -4.48 11.48
CA GLU A 50 6.62 -3.93 11.29
C GLU A 50 6.74 -3.24 9.92
N TYR A 51 6.32 -3.92 8.85
CA TYR A 51 6.29 -3.38 7.49
C TYR A 51 5.45 -2.10 7.38
N LEU A 52 4.23 -2.10 7.91
CA LEU A 52 3.34 -0.93 7.83
C LEU A 52 3.90 0.26 8.62
N ARG A 53 4.53 0.03 9.76
CA ARG A 53 5.19 1.07 10.54
C ARG A 53 6.43 1.64 9.85
N GLU A 54 7.23 0.79 9.21
CA GLU A 54 8.43 1.19 8.47
C GLU A 54 8.10 2.11 7.29
N HIS A 55 6.89 1.94 6.72
CA HIS A 55 6.41 2.72 5.60
C HIS A 55 5.46 3.86 5.98
N ASP A 56 5.30 4.17 7.27
CA ASP A 56 4.34 5.17 7.76
C ASP A 56 2.96 5.00 7.12
N PHE A 57 2.45 3.75 7.14
CA PHE A 57 1.20 3.41 6.47
C PHE A 57 0.00 4.05 7.16
N TYR A 58 -0.97 4.48 6.37
CA TYR A 58 -2.17 5.15 6.86
C TYR A 58 -3.11 4.20 7.62
N ASP A 59 -3.91 4.78 8.55
CA ASP A 59 -5.00 4.08 9.23
C ASP A 59 -6.35 4.33 8.56
N PHE A 60 -6.59 5.57 8.06
CA PHE A 60 -7.80 5.93 7.32
C PHE A 60 -7.46 6.63 6.01
N ARG A 61 -8.28 6.36 5.00
CA ARG A 61 -8.27 7.03 3.71
C ARG A 61 -9.60 7.73 3.49
N LEU A 62 -9.58 9.04 3.36
CA LEU A 62 -10.74 9.88 3.13
C LEU A 62 -10.81 10.23 1.65
N LEU A 63 -11.98 10.09 1.05
CA LEU A 63 -12.23 10.34 -0.36
C LEU A 63 -13.35 11.35 -0.53
N SER A 64 -13.23 12.26 -1.50
CA SER A 64 -14.27 13.20 -1.88
C SER A 64 -14.39 13.28 -3.40
N THR A 65 -15.62 13.30 -3.91
CA THR A 65 -15.89 13.53 -5.34
C THR A 65 -15.75 14.98 -5.76
N LEU A 66 -15.74 15.93 -4.82
CA LEU A 66 -15.53 17.35 -5.06
C LEU A 66 -14.08 17.81 -4.84
N GLY A 67 -13.20 16.83 -4.56
CA GLY A 67 -11.83 17.10 -4.11
C GLY A 67 -11.78 17.51 -2.64
N LEU A 68 -10.57 17.53 -2.10
CA LEU A 68 -10.21 17.90 -0.73
C LEU A 68 -9.11 18.97 -0.82
N THR A 69 -9.14 19.95 0.09
CA THR A 69 -8.18 21.05 0.09
C THR A 69 -7.10 20.84 1.17
N GLU A 70 -6.05 21.67 1.14
CA GLU A 70 -5.06 21.73 2.23
C GLU A 70 -5.70 22.04 3.58
N GLU A 71 -6.67 22.97 3.59
CA GLU A 71 -7.43 23.30 4.80
C GLU A 71 -8.23 22.11 5.35
N ASP A 72 -8.66 21.18 4.46
CA ASP A 72 -9.31 19.93 4.88
C ASP A 72 -8.27 19.02 5.57
N ALA A 73 -7.08 18.87 5.00
CA ALA A 73 -6.00 18.08 5.60
C ALA A 73 -5.60 18.64 6.97
N GLU A 74 -5.44 19.96 7.10
CA GLU A 74 -5.19 20.63 8.38
C GLU A 74 -6.34 20.38 9.40
N ALA A 75 -7.59 20.48 8.94
CA ALA A 75 -8.76 20.26 9.81
C ALA A 75 -8.86 18.83 10.34
N PHE A 76 -8.45 17.82 9.56
CA PHE A 76 -8.34 16.44 10.01
C PHE A 76 -7.13 16.23 10.91
N GLY A 77 -5.99 16.84 10.59
CA GLY A 77 -4.78 16.79 11.40
C GLY A 77 -4.93 17.41 12.78
N ALA A 78 -5.84 18.37 12.94
CA ALA A 78 -6.15 19.02 14.22
C ALA A 78 -7.07 18.19 15.15
N LEU A 79 -7.60 17.06 14.69
CA LEU A 79 -8.44 16.21 15.55
C LEU A 79 -7.57 15.50 16.61
N ASP A 80 -8.01 15.58 17.86
CA ASP A 80 -7.36 14.88 18.97
C ASP A 80 -7.37 13.36 18.73
N GLY A 81 -6.20 12.73 18.81
CA GLY A 81 -5.99 11.31 18.47
C GLY A 81 -5.56 11.06 17.02
N VAL A 82 -5.46 12.11 16.19
CA VAL A 82 -4.80 12.05 14.87
C VAL A 82 -3.34 12.47 15.03
N LYS A 83 -2.43 11.64 14.56
CA LYS A 83 -0.99 11.94 14.53
C LYS A 83 -0.64 12.80 13.32
N ARG A 84 -1.25 12.49 12.15
CA ARG A 84 -1.00 13.18 10.89
C ARG A 84 -2.17 12.99 9.93
N ALA A 85 -2.43 14.01 9.12
CA ALA A 85 -3.31 13.93 7.96
C ALA A 85 -2.57 14.58 6.77
N VAL A 86 -2.51 13.87 5.64
CA VAL A 86 -1.74 14.30 4.45
C VAL A 86 -2.61 14.17 3.22
N GLY A 87 -2.75 15.25 2.46
CA GLY A 87 -3.41 15.25 1.15
C GLY A 87 -2.57 14.53 0.10
N SER A 88 -3.24 13.84 -0.80
CA SER A 88 -2.60 13.11 -1.90
C SER A 88 -3.43 13.19 -3.16
N VAL A 89 -2.75 13.04 -4.30
CA VAL A 89 -3.37 12.92 -5.61
C VAL A 89 -3.11 11.52 -6.14
N SER A 90 -4.16 10.86 -6.60
CA SER A 90 -4.07 9.62 -7.35
C SER A 90 -4.98 9.66 -8.57
N SER A 91 -4.49 9.17 -9.70
CA SER A 91 -5.26 9.06 -10.95
C SER A 91 -4.83 7.84 -11.73
N ASP A 92 -5.79 7.20 -12.39
CA ASP A 92 -5.48 6.17 -13.38
C ASP A 92 -5.28 6.84 -14.74
N ALA A 93 -4.19 6.52 -15.44
CA ALA A 93 -3.90 7.04 -16.77
C ALA A 93 -3.25 5.98 -17.67
N LEU A 94 -3.41 6.15 -18.98
CA LEU A 94 -2.67 5.40 -19.99
C LEU A 94 -1.27 6.00 -20.16
N PHE A 95 -0.28 5.14 -20.28
CA PHE A 95 1.10 5.54 -20.56
C PHE A 95 1.79 4.55 -21.49
N SER A 96 2.89 4.98 -22.10
CA SER A 96 3.83 4.13 -22.82
C SER A 96 5.26 4.26 -22.28
N LEU A 97 6.02 3.16 -22.25
CA LEU A 97 7.40 3.16 -21.77
C LEU A 97 8.39 3.06 -22.92
N GLY A 98 9.22 4.10 -23.07
CA GLY A 98 10.32 4.14 -24.02
C GLY A 98 9.95 4.54 -25.45
N GLY A 99 8.74 4.98 -25.70
CA GLY A 99 8.28 5.53 -26.98
C GLY A 99 6.79 5.29 -27.22
N THR A 100 6.19 6.13 -28.02
CA THR A 100 4.76 6.09 -28.37
C THR A 100 4.34 4.84 -29.14
N ASP A 101 5.29 4.12 -29.73
CA ASP A 101 5.04 2.88 -30.49
C ASP A 101 5.02 1.62 -29.60
N SER A 102 5.25 1.75 -28.29
CA SER A 102 5.42 0.62 -27.35
C SER A 102 4.12 0.01 -26.84
N GLY A 103 2.98 0.48 -27.32
CA GLY A 103 1.66 0.10 -26.78
C GLY A 103 1.34 0.82 -25.47
N GLU A 104 0.07 1.11 -25.28
CA GLU A 104 -0.41 1.83 -24.10
C GLU A 104 -0.80 0.86 -22.99
N THR A 105 -0.52 1.26 -21.76
CA THR A 105 -0.77 0.48 -20.55
C THR A 105 -1.45 1.37 -19.52
N ALA A 106 -2.48 0.87 -18.85
CA ALA A 106 -3.12 1.59 -17.74
C ALA A 106 -2.31 1.43 -16.45
N ALA A 107 -1.95 2.55 -15.85
CA ALA A 107 -1.30 2.61 -14.55
C ALA A 107 -2.05 3.50 -13.58
N ARG A 108 -1.85 3.25 -12.29
CA ARG A 108 -2.23 4.18 -11.23
C ARG A 108 -1.05 5.07 -10.90
N PHE A 109 -1.23 6.36 -11.17
CA PHE A 109 -0.27 7.39 -10.79
C PHE A 109 -0.57 7.85 -9.38
N LEU A 110 0.45 7.86 -8.53
CA LEU A 110 0.38 8.14 -7.10
C LEU A 110 1.35 9.27 -6.76
N MET A 111 0.89 10.22 -5.97
CA MET A 111 1.78 11.24 -5.43
C MET A 111 2.77 10.62 -4.45
N LEU A 112 4.05 10.91 -4.63
CA LEU A 112 5.12 10.50 -3.72
C LEU A 112 5.06 11.35 -2.46
N MET A 113 4.69 10.75 -1.35
CA MET A 113 4.65 11.40 -0.04
C MET A 113 5.89 10.99 0.77
N PRO A 114 6.75 11.92 1.18
CA PRO A 114 7.97 11.58 1.93
C PRO A 114 7.71 11.12 3.36
N GLU A 115 6.53 11.43 3.90
CA GLU A 115 6.21 11.23 5.31
C GLU A 115 5.10 10.20 5.56
N MET A 116 4.51 9.62 4.51
CA MET A 116 3.39 8.68 4.61
C MET A 116 3.34 7.75 3.41
N ASN A 117 2.99 6.48 3.62
CA ASN A 117 2.89 5.48 2.56
C ASN A 117 4.15 5.39 1.69
N THR A 118 5.33 5.51 2.31
CA THR A 118 6.60 5.60 1.60
C THR A 118 6.90 4.32 0.83
N PRO A 119 7.18 4.37 -0.49
CA PRO A 119 7.52 3.19 -1.26
C PRO A 119 8.90 2.65 -0.90
N SER A 120 9.07 1.32 -0.99
CA SER A 120 10.37 0.65 -0.86
C SER A 120 11.14 0.72 -2.16
N LEU A 121 12.23 1.48 -2.21
CA LEU A 121 13.11 1.51 -3.37
C LEU A 121 13.83 0.17 -3.54
N THR A 122 13.70 -0.46 -4.71
CA THR A 122 14.31 -1.76 -5.02
C THR A 122 15.50 -1.66 -5.99
N ALA A 123 15.51 -0.62 -6.83
CA ALA A 123 16.61 -0.31 -7.74
C ALA A 123 16.59 1.16 -8.14
N GLY A 124 17.74 1.71 -8.50
CA GLY A 124 17.86 3.12 -8.89
C GLY A 124 17.85 4.07 -7.68
N ARG A 125 17.18 5.19 -7.78
CA ARG A 125 17.08 6.22 -6.75
C ARG A 125 15.69 6.86 -6.69
N LEU A 126 15.40 7.56 -5.62
CA LEU A 126 14.20 8.40 -5.52
C LEU A 126 14.27 9.55 -6.54
N PRO A 127 13.12 10.03 -7.05
CA PRO A 127 13.02 11.21 -7.90
C PRO A 127 13.69 12.43 -7.26
N GLN A 128 14.42 13.22 -8.05
CA GLN A 128 15.09 14.45 -7.62
C GLN A 128 14.54 15.70 -8.32
N SER A 129 13.69 15.51 -9.32
CA SER A 129 13.00 16.57 -10.05
C SER A 129 11.56 16.15 -10.36
N SER A 130 10.73 17.14 -10.70
CA SER A 130 9.31 16.94 -11.00
C SER A 130 9.04 16.06 -12.23
N ASP A 131 10.02 15.93 -13.14
CA ASP A 131 9.94 15.13 -14.36
C ASP A 131 10.52 13.71 -14.20
N GLU A 132 10.75 13.26 -12.95
CA GLU A 132 11.20 11.91 -12.64
C GLU A 132 10.10 11.11 -11.94
N CYS A 133 10.13 9.78 -12.09
CA CYS A 133 9.18 8.88 -11.46
C CYS A 133 9.84 7.61 -10.91
N LEU A 134 9.10 6.92 -10.00
CA LEU A 134 9.37 5.52 -9.67
C LEU A 134 8.33 4.65 -10.35
N LEU A 135 8.78 3.50 -10.86
CA LEU A 135 7.93 2.55 -11.54
C LEU A 135 7.83 1.24 -10.73
N ASP A 136 6.68 0.57 -10.82
CA ASP A 136 6.44 -0.71 -10.17
C ASP A 136 7.49 -1.76 -10.59
N ARG A 137 8.21 -2.31 -9.62
CA ARG A 137 9.20 -3.37 -9.83
C ARG A 137 8.64 -4.61 -10.53
N LYS A 138 7.34 -4.88 -10.38
CA LYS A 138 6.69 -6.04 -11.02
C LYS A 138 6.44 -5.81 -12.50
N TYR A 139 6.36 -4.56 -12.93
CA TYR A 139 6.11 -4.17 -14.31
C TYR A 139 7.40 -3.94 -15.10
N ALA A 140 8.40 -3.29 -14.48
CA ALA A 140 9.62 -2.85 -15.13
C ALA A 140 10.87 -3.61 -14.63
N LEU A 141 11.91 -3.62 -15.45
CA LEU A 141 13.20 -4.20 -15.15
C LEU A 141 14.22 -3.10 -14.79
N PRO A 142 15.32 -3.43 -14.08
CA PRO A 142 16.38 -2.47 -13.80
C PRO A 142 17.00 -1.81 -15.05
N SER A 143 16.89 -2.45 -16.22
CA SER A 143 17.30 -1.88 -17.51
C SER A 143 16.40 -0.75 -18.01
N ASP A 144 15.22 -0.58 -17.42
CA ASP A 144 14.28 0.47 -17.79
C ASP A 144 14.54 1.79 -17.03
N ILE A 145 15.44 1.77 -16.04
CA ILE A 145 15.88 2.98 -15.34
C ILE A 145 16.61 3.89 -16.36
N GLY A 146 16.21 5.15 -16.38
CA GLY A 146 16.67 6.17 -17.35
C GLY A 146 15.83 6.25 -18.62
N ARG A 147 14.87 5.31 -18.85
CA ARG A 147 13.93 5.41 -19.97
C ARG A 147 12.88 6.47 -19.70
N LYS A 148 12.27 6.96 -20.76
CA LYS A 148 11.14 7.89 -20.69
C LYS A 148 9.82 7.13 -20.62
N LEU A 149 8.97 7.56 -19.71
CA LEU A 149 7.56 7.21 -19.61
C LEU A 149 6.76 8.38 -20.21
N TYR A 150 5.89 8.12 -21.17
CA TYR A 150 5.07 9.11 -21.84
C TYR A 150 3.61 8.96 -21.42
N ILE A 151 2.98 10.05 -21.01
CA ILE A 151 1.52 10.09 -20.81
C ILE A 151 0.87 9.93 -22.17
N ALA A 152 0.00 8.94 -22.32
CA ALA A 152 -0.57 8.60 -23.60
C ALA A 152 -1.52 9.69 -24.12
N PRO A 153 -1.52 10.00 -25.42
CA PRO A 153 -2.41 10.99 -26.01
C PRO A 153 -3.90 10.59 -25.94
N ASP A 154 -4.19 9.29 -25.82
CA ASP A 154 -5.53 8.72 -25.72
C ASP A 154 -6.22 8.96 -24.37
N ASN A 155 -5.49 9.50 -23.37
CA ASN A 155 -6.14 10.00 -22.16
C ASN A 155 -7.05 11.20 -22.49
N ASP A 156 -8.12 11.36 -21.71
CA ASP A 156 -8.96 12.55 -21.79
C ASP A 156 -8.20 13.84 -21.40
N ALA A 157 -8.82 14.99 -21.65
CA ALA A 157 -8.18 16.28 -21.40
C ALA A 157 -7.92 16.48 -19.90
N ASP A 158 -8.91 16.19 -19.05
CA ASP A 158 -8.81 16.39 -17.61
C ASP A 158 -7.71 15.50 -17.00
N THR A 159 -7.57 14.25 -17.46
CA THR A 159 -6.47 13.37 -17.06
C THR A 159 -5.10 13.92 -17.49
N LYS A 160 -4.99 14.45 -18.72
CA LYS A 160 -3.72 15.02 -19.22
C LYS A 160 -3.34 16.29 -18.46
N ASP A 161 -4.31 17.14 -18.17
CA ASP A 161 -4.11 18.41 -17.47
C ASP A 161 -3.70 18.21 -16.00
N LEU A 162 -3.91 17.01 -15.44
CA LEU A 162 -3.44 16.64 -14.10
C LEU A 162 -1.91 16.46 -14.02
N PHE A 163 -1.22 16.28 -15.15
CA PHE A 163 0.22 16.04 -15.19
C PHE A 163 0.98 17.28 -15.58
N ALA A 164 1.95 17.71 -14.77
CA ALA A 164 2.81 18.86 -15.08
C ALA A 164 3.71 18.62 -16.31
N HIS A 165 3.96 17.34 -16.62
CA HIS A 165 4.80 16.93 -17.75
C HIS A 165 4.11 15.88 -18.61
N SER A 166 4.33 15.93 -19.93
CA SER A 166 3.87 14.88 -20.86
C SER A 166 4.75 13.63 -20.83
N GLU A 167 5.95 13.74 -20.25
CA GLU A 167 6.91 12.66 -20.11
C GLU A 167 7.65 12.71 -18.77
N TYR A 168 7.98 11.54 -18.23
CA TYR A 168 8.75 11.37 -16.99
C TYR A 168 9.92 10.43 -17.21
N THR A 169 11.03 10.67 -16.52
CA THR A 169 12.20 9.77 -16.54
C THR A 169 12.10 8.78 -15.40
N VAL A 170 12.21 7.49 -15.69
CA VAL A 170 12.23 6.45 -14.65
C VAL A 170 13.53 6.57 -13.85
N GLY A 171 13.47 7.13 -12.64
CA GLY A 171 14.60 7.27 -11.72
C GLY A 171 14.90 6.02 -10.92
N GLY A 172 13.89 5.19 -10.69
CA GLY A 172 14.03 3.94 -9.92
C GLY A 172 12.81 3.05 -9.99
N LEU A 173 12.96 1.87 -9.38
CA LEU A 173 11.90 0.88 -9.22
C LEU A 173 11.57 0.72 -7.75
N ALA A 174 10.29 0.54 -7.44
CA ALA A 174 9.83 0.44 -6.06
C ALA A 174 8.75 -0.63 -5.88
N ASP A 175 8.56 -1.05 -4.62
CA ASP A 175 7.35 -1.72 -4.12
C ASP A 175 6.51 -0.68 -3.38
N SER A 176 5.19 -0.73 -3.55
CA SER A 176 4.25 0.18 -2.91
C SER A 176 3.58 -0.47 -1.70
N PRO A 177 3.52 0.19 -0.54
CA PRO A 177 2.72 -0.28 0.58
C PRO A 177 1.21 -0.19 0.30
N LEU A 178 0.77 0.67 -0.63
CA LEU A 178 -0.63 0.79 -1.05
C LEU A 178 -1.09 -0.38 -1.93
N ASP A 179 -0.15 -1.08 -2.57
CA ASP A 179 -0.40 -2.14 -3.55
C ASP A 179 0.25 -3.47 -3.13
N LEU A 180 -0.12 -4.01 -1.98
CA LEU A 180 0.41 -5.28 -1.45
C LEU A 180 -0.04 -6.50 -2.27
N ASN A 181 -1.19 -6.40 -2.97
CA ASN A 181 -1.72 -7.47 -3.78
C ASN A 181 -0.95 -7.63 -5.11
N TYR A 182 -1.03 -8.82 -5.69
CA TYR A 182 -0.49 -9.06 -7.02
C TYR A 182 -1.28 -8.30 -8.09
N GLU A 183 -2.61 -8.29 -7.98
CA GLU A 183 -3.52 -7.53 -8.84
C GLU A 183 -3.58 -6.07 -8.36
N ARG A 184 -3.32 -5.11 -9.27
CA ARG A 184 -3.26 -3.68 -8.98
C ARG A 184 -4.63 -2.98 -8.99
N GLY A 185 -5.70 -3.75 -9.18
CA GLY A 185 -7.07 -3.27 -9.21
C GLY A 185 -7.63 -3.09 -10.62
N THR A 186 -8.80 -2.48 -10.67
CA THR A 186 -9.54 -2.23 -11.91
C THR A 186 -9.59 -0.75 -12.22
N THR A 187 -9.72 -0.43 -13.50
CA THR A 187 -9.87 0.93 -14.03
C THR A 187 -10.90 0.94 -15.16
N ALA A 188 -11.39 2.11 -15.52
CA ALA A 188 -12.22 2.29 -16.70
C ALA A 188 -11.40 2.39 -18.00
N LEU A 189 -10.07 2.46 -17.90
CA LEU A 189 -9.15 2.67 -19.01
C LEU A 189 -8.64 1.36 -19.62
N GLY A 190 -8.27 1.41 -20.89
CA GLY A 190 -7.60 0.33 -21.61
C GLY A 190 -8.29 -1.03 -21.49
N SER A 191 -7.59 -2.03 -20.93
CA SER A 191 -8.10 -3.39 -20.74
C SER A 191 -9.05 -3.56 -19.56
N GLY A 192 -9.31 -2.50 -18.79
CA GLY A 192 -10.13 -2.55 -17.57
C GLY A 192 -9.37 -2.95 -16.30
N SER A 193 -8.05 -3.13 -16.38
CA SER A 193 -7.20 -3.47 -15.25
C SER A 193 -6.00 -2.53 -15.14
N VAL A 194 -5.65 -2.16 -13.91
CA VAL A 194 -4.41 -1.45 -13.61
C VAL A 194 -3.24 -2.43 -13.68
N SER A 195 -2.26 -2.14 -14.54
CA SER A 195 -1.10 -3.03 -14.76
C SER A 195 0.02 -2.79 -13.75
N CYS A 196 0.21 -1.53 -13.34
CA CYS A 196 1.26 -1.10 -12.43
C CYS A 196 0.90 0.20 -11.74
N PHE A 197 1.72 0.59 -10.77
CA PHE A 197 1.70 1.95 -10.22
C PHE A 197 2.92 2.74 -10.69
N VAL A 198 2.78 4.06 -10.65
CA VAL A 198 3.84 5.03 -10.94
C VAL A 198 3.79 6.09 -9.83
N TYR A 199 4.89 6.29 -9.11
CA TYR A 199 5.02 7.40 -8.16
C TYR A 199 5.66 8.60 -8.84
N ILE A 200 5.04 9.77 -8.67
CA ILE A 200 5.55 11.06 -9.16
C ILE A 200 5.66 12.01 -7.95
N PRO A 201 6.68 12.88 -7.89
CA PRO A 201 6.75 13.96 -6.91
C PRO A 201 5.51 14.86 -6.95
N PRO A 202 5.14 15.54 -5.86
CA PRO A 202 4.01 16.48 -5.85
C PRO A 202 4.07 17.51 -6.98
N GLU A 203 5.26 18.05 -7.26
CA GLU A 203 5.50 19.05 -8.31
C GLU A 203 5.40 18.47 -9.74
N GLY A 204 5.24 17.17 -9.88
CA GLY A 204 4.97 16.50 -11.14
C GLY A 204 3.47 16.42 -11.48
N PHE A 205 2.60 16.85 -10.57
CA PHE A 205 1.17 16.99 -10.79
C PHE A 205 0.76 18.47 -10.86
N GLU A 206 -0.25 18.75 -11.67
CA GLU A 206 -1.01 20.00 -11.68
C GLU A 206 -2.36 19.74 -11.03
N TYR A 207 -2.56 20.21 -9.80
CA TYR A 207 -3.80 19.96 -9.05
C TYR A 207 -4.18 21.18 -8.21
N GLU A 208 -5.49 21.42 -8.13
CA GLU A 208 -6.06 22.45 -7.25
C GLU A 208 -6.59 21.83 -5.95
N VAL A 209 -6.91 20.54 -6.00
CA VAL A 209 -7.48 19.78 -4.88
C VAL A 209 -6.88 18.37 -4.84
N TYR A 210 -6.80 17.82 -3.64
CA TYR A 210 -6.44 16.42 -3.42
C TYR A 210 -7.59 15.50 -3.80
N THR A 211 -7.28 14.32 -4.31
CA THR A 211 -8.26 13.26 -4.54
C THR A 211 -8.57 12.49 -3.27
N GLU A 212 -7.63 12.50 -2.32
CA GLU A 212 -7.71 11.75 -1.07
C GLU A 212 -6.89 12.41 0.04
N ILE A 213 -7.28 12.14 1.29
CA ILE A 213 -6.47 12.47 2.47
C ILE A 213 -6.23 11.17 3.22
N TYR A 214 -4.97 10.91 3.54
CA TYR A 214 -4.55 9.81 4.40
C TYR A 214 -4.38 10.30 5.83
N VAL A 215 -4.88 9.51 6.79
CA VAL A 215 -4.84 9.84 8.23
C VAL A 215 -4.14 8.74 8.97
N THR A 216 -3.22 9.10 9.86
CA THR A 216 -2.56 8.21 10.80
C THR A 216 -2.99 8.54 12.22
N LEU A 217 -3.35 7.52 13.00
CA LEU A 217 -3.74 7.66 14.40
C LEU A 217 -2.52 7.87 15.31
N ASP A 218 -2.72 8.62 16.38
CA ASP A 218 -1.73 8.76 17.46
C ASP A 218 -1.86 7.58 18.43
N THR A 219 -1.42 6.40 17.98
CA THR A 219 -1.44 5.16 18.77
C THR A 219 -0.21 4.30 18.51
N ASP A 220 0.31 3.69 19.57
CA ASP A 220 1.36 2.67 19.49
C ASP A 220 0.80 1.24 19.38
N ALA A 221 -0.53 1.09 19.40
CA ALA A 221 -1.16 -0.21 19.32
C ALA A 221 -0.83 -0.89 17.98
N ALA A 222 -0.56 -2.19 18.04
CA ALA A 222 -0.33 -2.99 16.85
C ALA A 222 -1.66 -3.29 16.15
N ILE A 223 -1.67 -3.32 14.82
CA ILE A 223 -2.84 -3.74 14.04
C ILE A 223 -3.30 -5.15 14.47
N TYR A 224 -4.60 -5.43 14.32
CA TYR A 224 -5.24 -6.67 14.77
C TYR A 224 -5.17 -6.91 16.30
N THR A 225 -5.11 -5.85 17.09
CA THR A 225 -5.27 -5.90 18.55
C THR A 225 -6.53 -5.14 18.97
N ASP A 226 -7.15 -5.58 20.07
CA ASP A 226 -8.35 -4.92 20.61
C ASP A 226 -8.10 -3.42 20.92
N ALA A 227 -6.86 -3.07 21.26
CA ALA A 227 -6.47 -1.69 21.53
C ALA A 227 -6.46 -0.82 20.26
N TYR A 228 -5.96 -1.37 19.15
CA TYR A 228 -5.99 -0.69 17.85
C TYR A 228 -7.43 -0.56 17.34
N ASP A 229 -8.18 -1.66 17.38
CA ASP A 229 -9.57 -1.68 16.92
C ASP A 229 -10.41 -0.66 17.72
N ALA A 230 -10.23 -0.58 19.05
CA ALA A 230 -10.91 0.42 19.89
C ALA A 230 -10.53 1.87 19.53
N ALA A 231 -9.25 2.12 19.18
CA ALA A 231 -8.81 3.46 18.76
C ALA A 231 -9.42 3.83 17.39
N ALA A 232 -9.42 2.90 16.45
CA ALA A 232 -10.01 3.09 15.12
C ALA A 232 -11.53 3.32 15.20
N ASP A 233 -12.25 2.46 15.93
CA ASP A 233 -13.70 2.57 16.15
C ASP A 233 -14.11 3.89 16.81
N ALA A 234 -13.30 4.41 17.72
CA ALA A 234 -13.54 5.70 18.36
C ALA A 234 -13.29 6.90 17.43
N MET A 235 -12.37 6.75 16.46
CA MET A 235 -12.00 7.81 15.52
C MET A 235 -12.93 7.88 14.31
N GLU A 236 -13.39 6.75 13.78
CA GLU A 236 -14.20 6.67 12.57
C GLU A 236 -15.41 7.65 12.57
N PRO A 237 -16.29 7.71 13.62
CA PRO A 237 -17.42 8.63 13.64
C PRO A 237 -16.99 10.10 13.64
N ARG A 238 -15.85 10.43 14.28
CA ARG A 238 -15.32 11.80 14.33
C ARG A 238 -14.79 12.25 12.97
N LEU A 239 -14.10 11.36 12.26
CA LEU A 239 -13.65 11.61 10.89
C LEU A 239 -14.86 11.75 9.95
N SER A 240 -15.88 10.91 10.10
CA SER A 240 -17.10 10.94 9.27
C SER A 240 -17.89 12.24 9.48
N GLU A 241 -18.03 12.69 10.73
CA GLU A 241 -18.69 13.97 11.07
C GLU A 241 -17.93 15.14 10.44
N ARG A 242 -16.60 15.18 10.64
CA ARG A 242 -15.73 16.23 10.07
C ARG A 242 -15.75 16.22 8.54
N LEU A 243 -15.72 15.02 7.91
CA LEU A 243 -15.81 14.89 6.46
C LEU A 243 -17.13 15.44 5.92
N THR A 244 -18.24 15.21 6.61
CA THR A 244 -19.55 15.73 6.25
C THR A 244 -19.59 17.27 6.32
N GLU A 245 -19.03 17.84 7.37
CA GLU A 245 -18.91 19.31 7.52
C GLU A 245 -18.07 19.92 6.39
N ARG A 246 -16.88 19.35 6.13
CA ARG A 246 -15.97 19.84 5.08
C ARG A 246 -16.57 19.68 3.69
N ALA A 247 -17.23 18.56 3.39
CA ALA A 247 -17.93 18.33 2.13
C ALA A 247 -19.05 19.37 1.89
N ALA A 248 -19.78 19.79 2.93
CA ALA A 248 -20.77 20.86 2.81
C ALA A 248 -20.13 22.22 2.47
N LEU A 249 -19.04 22.58 3.15
CA LEU A 249 -18.27 23.81 2.86
C LEU A 249 -17.72 23.80 1.42
N ARG A 250 -17.13 22.68 1.00
CA ARG A 250 -16.60 22.56 -0.37
C ARG A 250 -17.70 22.68 -1.43
N ARG A 251 -18.84 22.01 -1.22
CA ARG A 251 -19.99 22.14 -2.12
C ARG A 251 -20.45 23.60 -2.25
N ASP A 252 -20.56 24.32 -1.13
CA ASP A 252 -21.02 25.70 -1.13
C ASP A 252 -20.01 26.64 -1.82
N SER A 253 -18.69 26.39 -1.68
CA SER A 253 -17.61 27.07 -2.42
C SER A 253 -17.74 26.86 -3.93
N VAL A 254 -17.80 25.59 -4.37
CA VAL A 254 -17.93 25.24 -5.79
C VAL A 254 -19.19 25.82 -6.42
N LEU A 255 -20.32 25.82 -5.70
CA LEU A 255 -21.56 26.42 -6.18
C LEU A 255 -21.45 27.97 -6.28
N GLY A 256 -20.72 28.61 -5.35
CA GLY A 256 -20.43 30.05 -5.42
C GLY A 256 -19.58 30.39 -6.65
N GLU A 257 -18.48 29.68 -6.86
CA GLU A 257 -17.60 29.85 -8.02
C GLU A 257 -18.34 29.68 -9.35
N ALA A 258 -19.25 28.67 -9.41
CA ALA A 258 -20.07 28.42 -10.60
C ALA A 258 -21.18 29.49 -10.86
N GLN A 259 -21.54 30.29 -9.83
CA GLN A 259 -22.51 31.37 -9.99
C GLN A 259 -21.84 32.70 -10.41
N ASP A 260 -20.55 32.84 -10.11
CA ASP A 260 -19.77 34.04 -10.40
C ASP A 260 -19.08 33.97 -11.80
N ALA A 261 -19.03 32.78 -12.44
CA ALA A 261 -18.48 32.52 -13.77
C ALA A 261 -19.54 32.63 -14.88
#